data_9c36b1442277a1bcc29ee183f2098a0f
#
_entry.id   9c36b1442277a1bcc29ee183f2098a0f
#
_cell.length_a   1.000
_cell.length_b   1.000
_cell.length_c   1.000
_cell.angle_alpha   90.00
_cell.angle_beta   90.00
_cell.angle_gamma   90.00
#
_symmetry.space_group_name_H-M   'P 1'
#
loop_
_entity.id
_entity.type
_entity.pdbx_description
1 polymer ?
#
loop_
_entity_poly.entity_id
_entity_poly.type
_entity_poly.pdbx_seq_one_letter_code
_entity_poly.pdbx_strand_id
1 'polypeptide(L)'
;MEYGSILGLCWTAIFACYVIGFRSQNGFFMLLAICGLIALLPLEFYLGIRIKKRSLQLDINLSFLFSFMNILSMFMYACLLSGCIEFIYFAYIDKGELFNSINTMLASADIKELYRQTELSVYYEQITEMIQELELLSAFDKTMLLFNNSFLTSLILSLPVAATAYFYKPATLK
;
A
#
# COMPACT_ATOMS: atom_id res chain seq x y z
N MET A 1 16.03 4.29 -8.22
CA MET A 1 14.79 4.80 -8.83
C MET A 1 13.96 3.70 -9.50
N GLU A 2 14.54 2.88 -10.38
CA GLU A 2 13.85 1.81 -11.12
C GLU A 2 12.98 0.88 -10.24
N TYR A 3 13.53 0.35 -9.15
CA TYR A 3 12.79 -0.53 -8.25
C TYR A 3 11.67 0.18 -7.46
N GLY A 4 11.87 1.45 -7.11
CA GLY A 4 10.83 2.25 -6.48
C GLY A 4 9.66 2.55 -7.41
N SER A 5 9.93 2.76 -8.70
CA SER A 5 8.87 2.94 -9.70
C SER A 5 8.07 1.65 -9.91
N ILE A 6 8.74 0.48 -9.94
CA ILE A 6 8.04 -0.82 -10.03
C ILE A 6 7.12 -1.01 -8.83
N LEU A 7 7.63 -0.77 -7.63
CA LEU A 7 6.86 -0.91 -6.39
C LEU A 7 5.67 0.07 -6.36
N GLY A 8 5.90 1.34 -6.73
CA GLY A 8 4.84 2.36 -6.77
C GLY A 8 3.74 2.04 -7.80
N LEU A 9 4.10 1.47 -8.96
CA LEU A 9 3.12 0.99 -9.93
C LEU A 9 2.29 -0.18 -9.39
N CYS A 10 2.92 -1.11 -8.64
CA CYS A 10 2.20 -2.20 -7.98
C CYS A 10 1.21 -1.66 -6.93
N TRP A 11 1.62 -0.69 -6.11
CA TRP A 11 0.73 -0.04 -5.14
C TRP A 11 -0.43 0.66 -5.81
N THR A 12 -0.16 1.41 -6.89
CA THR A 12 -1.21 2.05 -7.70
C THR A 12 -2.19 1.05 -8.30
N ALA A 13 -1.70 -0.09 -8.80
CA ALA A 13 -2.56 -1.15 -9.34
C ALA A 13 -3.47 -1.74 -8.26
N ILE A 14 -2.96 -1.95 -7.05
CA ILE A 14 -3.75 -2.42 -5.90
C ILE A 14 -4.80 -1.37 -5.51
N PHE A 15 -4.41 -0.10 -5.42
CA PHE A 15 -5.34 0.99 -5.18
C PHE A 15 -6.45 1.04 -6.23
N ALA A 16 -6.11 0.92 -7.51
CA ALA A 16 -7.10 0.86 -8.59
C ALA A 16 -8.07 -0.34 -8.44
N CYS A 17 -7.55 -1.52 -8.04
CA CYS A 17 -8.41 -2.67 -7.75
C CYS A 17 -9.35 -2.40 -6.57
N TYR A 18 -8.90 -1.74 -5.51
CA TYR A 18 -9.76 -1.30 -4.40
C TYR A 18 -10.86 -0.37 -4.88
N VAL A 19 -10.49 0.68 -5.61
CA VAL A 19 -11.45 1.65 -6.14
C VAL A 19 -12.51 0.98 -7.00
N ILE A 20 -12.10 0.15 -7.96
CA ILE A 20 -13.01 -0.57 -8.85
C ILE A 20 -13.89 -1.52 -8.04
N GLY A 21 -13.31 -2.25 -7.10
CA GLY A 21 -14.02 -3.20 -6.23
C GLY A 21 -15.16 -2.54 -5.45
N PHE A 22 -14.88 -1.41 -4.79
CA PHE A 22 -15.86 -0.69 -4.01
C PHE A 22 -16.91 0.01 -4.88
N ARG A 23 -16.51 0.69 -5.95
CA ARG A 23 -17.45 1.40 -6.84
C ARG A 23 -18.37 0.46 -7.60
N SER A 24 -17.87 -0.69 -8.04
CA SER A 24 -18.68 -1.69 -8.75
C SER A 24 -19.34 -2.73 -7.81
N GLN A 25 -19.05 -2.66 -6.51
CA GLN A 25 -19.45 -3.67 -5.51
C GLN A 25 -19.06 -5.09 -5.94
N ASN A 26 -17.93 -5.22 -6.65
CA ASN A 26 -17.48 -6.47 -7.22
C ASN A 26 -16.42 -7.11 -6.32
N GLY A 27 -16.82 -8.19 -5.63
CA GLY A 27 -15.96 -8.94 -4.72
C GLY A 27 -14.69 -9.51 -5.35
N PHE A 28 -14.68 -9.76 -6.67
CA PHE A 28 -13.49 -10.23 -7.36
C PHE A 28 -12.35 -9.20 -7.32
N PHE A 29 -12.63 -7.92 -7.59
CA PHE A 29 -11.61 -6.88 -7.51
C PHE A 29 -11.16 -6.60 -6.08
N MET A 30 -12.06 -6.71 -5.09
CA MET A 30 -11.69 -6.62 -3.68
C MET A 30 -10.74 -7.76 -3.27
N LEU A 31 -11.06 -8.99 -3.69
CA LEU A 31 -10.18 -10.15 -3.45
C LEU A 31 -8.82 -9.96 -4.13
N LEU A 32 -8.81 -9.48 -5.37
CA LEU A 32 -7.57 -9.20 -6.12
C LEU A 32 -6.70 -8.16 -5.40
N ALA A 33 -7.30 -7.12 -4.86
CA ALA A 33 -6.59 -6.11 -4.07
C ALA A 33 -5.97 -6.70 -2.80
N ILE A 34 -6.72 -7.53 -2.06
CA ILE A 34 -6.20 -8.23 -0.86
C ILE A 34 -5.05 -9.17 -1.22
N CYS A 35 -5.20 -9.97 -2.28
CA CYS A 35 -4.13 -10.85 -2.78
C CYS A 35 -2.90 -10.02 -3.20
N GLY A 36 -3.12 -8.87 -3.84
CA GLY A 36 -2.07 -7.93 -4.22
C GLY A 36 -1.29 -7.42 -3.01
N LEU A 37 -1.97 -7.01 -1.93
CA LEU A 37 -1.32 -6.59 -0.69
C LEU A 37 -0.45 -7.70 -0.08
N ILE A 38 -0.96 -8.93 -0.07
CA ILE A 38 -0.18 -10.08 0.43
C ILE A 38 1.04 -10.33 -0.46
N ALA A 39 0.89 -10.19 -1.78
CA ALA A 39 1.98 -10.39 -2.74
C ALA A 39 3.03 -9.25 -2.71
N LEU A 40 2.68 -8.08 -2.19
CA LEU A 40 3.64 -6.98 -2.02
C LEU A 40 4.80 -7.35 -1.07
N LEU A 41 4.51 -8.01 0.05
CA LEU A 41 5.54 -8.37 1.03
C LEU A 41 6.70 -9.16 0.38
N PRO A 42 6.48 -10.32 -0.26
CA PRO A 42 7.59 -11.04 -0.92
C PRO A 42 8.23 -10.23 -2.05
N LEU A 43 7.48 -9.37 -2.75
CA LEU A 43 8.03 -8.50 -3.78
C LEU A 43 9.02 -7.49 -3.19
N GLU A 44 8.71 -6.86 -2.06
CA GLU A 44 9.57 -5.89 -1.38
C GLU A 44 10.90 -6.53 -0.94
N PHE A 45 10.84 -7.73 -0.34
CA PHE A 45 12.04 -8.50 -0.01
C PHE A 45 12.85 -8.88 -1.25
N TYR A 46 12.19 -9.30 -2.32
CA TYR A 46 12.85 -9.63 -3.58
C TYR A 46 13.58 -8.41 -4.18
N LEU A 47 12.92 -7.24 -4.19
CA LEU A 47 13.53 -6.00 -4.69
C LEU A 47 14.71 -5.57 -3.83
N GLY A 48 14.62 -5.70 -2.50
CA GLY A 48 15.73 -5.46 -1.58
C GLY A 48 16.95 -6.34 -1.89
N ILE A 49 16.74 -7.64 -2.14
CA ILE A 49 17.81 -8.56 -2.56
C ILE A 49 18.38 -8.16 -3.92
N ARG A 50 17.56 -7.70 -4.85
CA ARG A 50 18.01 -7.21 -6.17
C ARG A 50 18.91 -5.98 -6.05
N ILE A 51 18.57 -5.04 -5.15
CA ILE A 51 19.45 -3.88 -4.85
C ILE A 51 20.81 -4.36 -4.36
N LYS A 52 20.84 -5.32 -3.45
CA LYS A 52 22.11 -5.91 -2.95
C LYS A 52 22.92 -6.58 -4.06
N LYS A 53 22.28 -7.40 -4.90
CA LYS A 53 22.96 -8.06 -6.03
C LYS A 53 23.59 -7.05 -6.98
N ARG A 54 22.86 -5.97 -7.33
CA ARG A 54 23.36 -4.92 -8.21
C ARG A 54 24.55 -4.18 -7.59
N SER A 55 24.51 -3.93 -6.29
CA SER A 55 25.62 -3.31 -5.57
C SER A 55 26.88 -4.18 -5.57
N LEU A 56 26.73 -5.50 -5.36
CA LEU A 56 27.85 -6.43 -5.42
C LEU A 56 28.48 -6.50 -6.83
N GLN A 57 27.68 -6.39 -7.88
CA GLN A 57 28.19 -6.31 -9.26
C GLN A 57 29.00 -5.04 -9.55
N LEU A 58 28.80 -3.99 -8.76
CA LEU A 58 29.53 -2.72 -8.86
C LEU A 58 30.71 -2.64 -7.87
N ASP A 59 31.08 -3.75 -7.22
CA ASP A 59 32.12 -3.83 -6.17
C ASP A 59 31.88 -2.86 -4.99
N ILE A 60 30.64 -2.45 -4.77
CA ILE A 60 30.28 -1.59 -3.65
C ILE A 60 29.92 -2.44 -2.43
N ASN A 61 30.81 -2.44 -1.43
CA ASN A 61 30.53 -3.12 -0.17
C ASN A 61 29.54 -2.28 0.66
N LEU A 62 28.27 -2.67 0.65
CA LEU A 62 27.22 -1.96 1.37
C LEU A 62 27.31 -2.24 2.87
N SER A 63 27.53 -1.19 3.67
CA SER A 63 27.22 -1.24 5.11
C SER A 63 25.69 -1.40 5.30
N PHE A 64 25.29 -1.88 6.48
CA PHE A 64 23.85 -2.00 6.81
C PHE A 64 23.11 -0.67 6.63
N LEU A 65 23.69 0.43 7.13
CA LEU A 65 23.11 1.76 7.02
C LEU A 65 22.89 2.18 5.55
N PHE A 66 23.86 1.91 4.69
CA PHE A 66 23.74 2.26 3.27
C PHE A 66 22.71 1.40 2.57
N SER A 67 22.60 0.11 2.92
CA SER A 67 21.51 -0.77 2.44
C SER A 67 20.16 -0.26 2.87
N PHE A 68 20.01 0.14 4.14
CA PHE A 68 18.78 0.70 4.69
C PHE A 68 18.37 1.99 3.95
N MET A 69 19.30 2.92 3.75
CA MET A 69 19.01 4.19 3.05
C MET A 69 18.59 3.97 1.59
N ASN A 70 19.18 3.01 0.88
CA ASN A 70 18.79 2.66 -0.48
C ASN A 70 17.39 2.06 -0.53
N ILE A 71 17.05 1.17 0.41
CA ILE A 71 15.73 0.55 0.49
C ILE A 71 14.68 1.57 0.91
N LEU A 72 14.99 2.41 1.89
CA LEU A 72 14.12 3.51 2.28
C LEU A 72 13.84 4.46 1.10
N SER A 73 14.87 4.80 0.32
CA SER A 73 14.71 5.59 -0.90
C SER A 73 13.80 4.90 -1.93
N MET A 74 13.90 3.58 -2.09
CA MET A 74 13.01 2.81 -2.94
C MET A 74 11.54 2.97 -2.51
N PHE A 75 11.26 2.82 -1.22
CA PHE A 75 9.92 2.99 -0.66
C PHE A 75 9.42 4.44 -0.81
N MET A 76 10.29 5.44 -0.56
CA MET A 76 9.95 6.85 -0.75
C MET A 76 9.51 7.15 -2.18
N TYR A 77 10.23 6.62 -3.18
CA TYR A 77 9.82 6.74 -4.58
C TYR A 77 8.47 6.08 -4.87
N ALA A 78 8.23 4.91 -4.27
CA ALA A 78 6.96 4.21 -4.41
C ALA A 78 5.80 5.03 -3.81
N CYS A 79 5.97 5.57 -2.59
CA CYS A 79 4.99 6.43 -1.93
C CYS A 79 4.68 7.69 -2.72
N LEU A 80 5.71 8.36 -3.26
CA LEU A 80 5.53 9.58 -4.05
C LEU A 80 4.77 9.29 -5.34
N LEU A 81 5.10 8.19 -6.03
CA LEU A 81 4.44 7.83 -7.29
C LEU A 81 2.97 7.46 -7.04
N SER A 82 2.68 6.59 -6.05
CA SER A 82 1.30 6.22 -5.73
C SER A 82 0.51 7.41 -5.22
N GLY A 83 1.08 8.23 -4.33
CA GLY A 83 0.44 9.42 -3.79
C GLY A 83 0.07 10.45 -4.86
N CYS A 84 0.92 10.66 -5.87
CA CYS A 84 0.57 11.52 -7.01
C CYS A 84 -0.66 10.99 -7.78
N ILE A 85 -0.74 9.69 -7.99
CA ILE A 85 -1.85 9.07 -8.72
C ILE A 85 -3.14 9.08 -7.87
N GLU A 86 -3.02 8.79 -6.57
CA GLU A 86 -4.12 8.88 -5.60
C GLU A 86 -4.68 10.32 -5.53
N PHE A 87 -3.80 11.33 -5.52
CA PHE A 87 -4.21 12.72 -5.57
C PHE A 87 -4.99 13.06 -6.84
N ILE A 88 -4.49 12.65 -8.00
CA ILE A 88 -5.20 12.85 -9.28
C ILE A 88 -6.56 12.16 -9.23
N TYR A 89 -6.64 10.97 -8.67
CA TYR A 89 -7.89 10.25 -8.54
C TYR A 89 -8.89 11.03 -7.67
N PHE A 90 -8.53 11.41 -6.45
CA PHE A 90 -9.43 12.12 -5.54
C PHE A 90 -9.78 13.54 -6.00
N ALA A 91 -8.84 14.23 -6.68
CA ALA A 91 -9.06 15.60 -7.14
C ALA A 91 -9.97 15.68 -8.38
N TYR A 92 -9.87 14.71 -9.29
CA TYR A 92 -10.48 14.84 -10.62
C TYR A 92 -11.46 13.71 -10.98
N ILE A 93 -11.34 12.53 -10.37
CA ILE A 93 -12.08 11.34 -10.80
C ILE A 93 -13.16 10.94 -9.79
N ASP A 94 -12.81 10.94 -8.49
CA ASP A 94 -13.67 10.33 -7.46
C ASP A 94 -14.97 11.07 -7.22
N LYS A 95 -14.94 12.40 -7.15
CA LYS A 95 -16.11 13.24 -6.83
C LYS A 95 -16.93 12.76 -5.62
N GLY A 96 -16.31 12.02 -4.69
CA GLY A 96 -16.93 11.45 -3.51
C GLY A 96 -17.60 10.08 -3.72
N GLU A 97 -17.58 9.52 -4.93
CA GLU A 97 -18.29 8.27 -5.25
C GLU A 97 -17.72 7.05 -4.51
N LEU A 98 -16.40 7.03 -4.23
CA LEU A 98 -15.78 5.92 -3.51
C LEU A 98 -16.34 5.78 -2.09
N PHE A 99 -16.34 6.85 -1.32
CA PHE A 99 -16.83 6.84 0.06
C PHE A 99 -18.34 6.61 0.13
N ASN A 100 -19.09 7.17 -0.79
CA ASN A 100 -20.53 6.89 -0.90
C ASN A 100 -20.80 5.40 -1.20
N SER A 101 -20.01 4.79 -2.07
CA SER A 101 -20.12 3.35 -2.37
C SER A 101 -19.76 2.49 -1.13
N ILE A 102 -18.75 2.86 -0.36
CA ILE A 102 -18.39 2.18 0.88
C ILE A 102 -19.52 2.33 1.91
N ASN A 103 -20.05 3.53 2.10
CA ASN A 103 -21.17 3.79 3.00
C ASN A 103 -22.41 2.96 2.61
N THR A 104 -22.72 2.88 1.32
CA THR A 104 -23.83 2.06 0.82
C THR A 104 -23.62 0.58 1.11
N MET A 105 -22.39 0.08 0.93
CA MET A 105 -22.04 -1.30 1.24
C MET A 105 -22.16 -1.58 2.74
N LEU A 106 -21.62 -0.72 3.60
CA LEU A 106 -21.74 -0.84 5.06
C LEU A 106 -23.19 -0.79 5.53
N ALA A 107 -24.02 0.04 4.89
CA ALA A 107 -25.45 0.17 5.22
C ALA A 107 -26.28 -1.04 4.82
N SER A 108 -25.76 -2.00 4.04
CA SER A 108 -26.48 -3.21 3.62
C SER A 108 -26.87 -4.07 4.83
N ALA A 109 -28.05 -4.72 4.73
CA ALA A 109 -28.57 -5.53 5.81
C ALA A 109 -27.65 -6.72 6.16
N ASP A 110 -27.03 -7.31 5.14
CA ASP A 110 -26.15 -8.48 5.31
C ASP A 110 -24.88 -8.12 6.11
N ILE A 111 -24.28 -6.96 5.83
CA ILE A 111 -23.09 -6.50 6.57
C ILE A 111 -23.46 -6.15 8.01
N LYS A 112 -24.56 -5.42 8.24
CA LYS A 112 -25.02 -5.11 9.60
C LYS A 112 -25.29 -6.37 10.42
N GLU A 113 -25.96 -7.35 9.82
CA GLU A 113 -26.26 -8.61 10.50
C GLU A 113 -24.98 -9.41 10.82
N LEU A 114 -23.99 -9.41 9.90
CA LEU A 114 -22.68 -10.04 10.11
C LEU A 114 -21.96 -9.44 11.34
N TYR A 115 -21.90 -8.10 11.41
CA TYR A 115 -21.27 -7.42 12.56
C TYR A 115 -22.02 -7.68 13.87
N ARG A 116 -23.35 -7.78 13.82
CA ARG A 116 -24.18 -8.11 14.98
C ARG A 116 -23.91 -9.55 15.48
N GLN A 117 -23.82 -10.52 14.55
CA GLN A 117 -23.58 -11.93 14.90
C GLN A 117 -22.17 -12.17 15.44
N THR A 118 -21.19 -11.37 15.03
CA THR A 118 -19.79 -11.49 15.45
C THR A 118 -19.47 -10.67 16.70
N GLU A 119 -20.45 -10.04 17.37
CA GLU A 119 -20.25 -9.13 18.51
C GLU A 119 -19.32 -7.94 18.21
N LEU A 120 -19.16 -7.59 16.94
CA LEU A 120 -18.29 -6.50 16.47
C LEU A 120 -19.06 -5.19 16.21
N SER A 121 -20.24 -5.01 16.83
CA SER A 121 -21.10 -3.82 16.62
C SER A 121 -20.39 -2.51 16.93
N VAL A 122 -19.55 -2.47 17.96
CA VAL A 122 -18.76 -1.28 18.33
C VAL A 122 -17.78 -0.91 17.21
N TYR A 123 -17.13 -1.88 16.59
CA TYR A 123 -16.24 -1.65 15.44
C TYR A 123 -17.00 -1.17 14.20
N TYR A 124 -18.22 -1.67 14.00
CA TYR A 124 -19.06 -1.19 12.91
C TYR A 124 -19.38 0.30 13.04
N GLU A 125 -19.76 0.76 14.22
CA GLU A 125 -20.04 2.18 14.48
C GLU A 125 -18.78 3.02 14.25
N GLN A 126 -17.64 2.62 14.81
CA GLN A 126 -16.36 3.33 14.63
C GLN A 126 -15.95 3.42 13.16
N ILE A 127 -16.09 2.32 12.39
CA ILE A 127 -15.77 2.32 10.96
C ILE A 127 -16.71 3.25 10.21
N THR A 128 -18.00 3.24 10.53
CA THR A 128 -18.98 4.09 9.88
C THR A 128 -18.71 5.59 10.12
N GLU A 129 -18.41 5.95 11.36
CA GLU A 129 -18.03 7.33 11.74
C GLU A 129 -16.74 7.75 11.00
N MET A 130 -15.71 6.90 11.00
CA MET A 130 -14.45 7.18 10.32
C MET A 130 -14.65 7.39 8.81
N ILE A 131 -15.49 6.60 8.14
CA ILE A 131 -15.77 6.76 6.71
C ILE A 131 -16.51 8.07 6.44
N GLN A 132 -17.45 8.46 7.31
CA GLN A 132 -18.14 9.73 7.19
C GLN A 132 -17.18 10.93 7.36
N GLU A 133 -16.27 10.87 8.32
CA GLU A 133 -15.23 11.87 8.49
C GLU A 133 -14.33 11.97 7.25
N LEU A 134 -13.89 10.83 6.72
CA LEU A 134 -13.06 10.77 5.52
C LEU A 134 -13.77 11.33 4.28
N GLU A 135 -15.09 11.16 4.18
CA GLU A 135 -15.86 11.71 3.07
C GLU A 135 -15.78 13.24 3.04
N LEU A 136 -15.78 13.89 4.19
CA LEU A 136 -15.73 15.36 4.33
C LEU A 136 -14.35 15.97 4.04
N LEU A 137 -13.29 15.17 4.03
CA LEU A 137 -11.94 15.65 3.79
C LEU A 137 -11.75 16.13 2.34
N SER A 138 -10.87 17.13 2.18
CA SER A 138 -10.42 17.55 0.84
C SER A 138 -9.65 16.42 0.13
N ALA A 139 -9.55 16.49 -1.21
CA ALA A 139 -8.76 15.53 -1.99
C ALA A 139 -7.30 15.47 -1.52
N PHE A 140 -6.74 16.62 -1.15
CA PHE A 140 -5.39 16.70 -0.61
C PHE A 140 -5.26 15.99 0.74
N ASP A 141 -6.20 16.21 1.67
CA ASP A 141 -6.15 15.59 3.01
C ASP A 141 -6.34 14.06 2.92
N LYS A 142 -7.24 13.58 2.06
CA LYS A 142 -7.41 12.15 1.76
C LYS A 142 -6.11 11.52 1.28
N THR A 143 -5.46 12.15 0.32
CA THR A 143 -4.17 11.69 -0.23
C THR A 143 -3.07 11.73 0.84
N MET A 144 -3.00 12.81 1.63
CA MET A 144 -2.00 12.92 2.69
C MET A 144 -2.17 11.86 3.77
N LEU A 145 -3.40 11.49 4.10
CA LEU A 145 -3.68 10.40 5.04
C LEU A 145 -3.14 9.05 4.51
N LEU A 146 -3.44 8.72 3.24
CA LEU A 146 -2.94 7.50 2.61
C LEU A 146 -1.42 7.52 2.48
N PHE A 147 -0.85 8.65 2.06
CA PHE A 147 0.59 8.83 1.96
C PHE A 147 1.29 8.66 3.31
N ASN A 148 0.78 9.26 4.38
CA ASN A 148 1.35 9.12 5.71
C ASN A 148 1.32 7.66 6.19
N ASN A 149 0.22 6.95 5.99
CA ASN A 149 0.10 5.53 6.34
C ASN A 149 1.09 4.68 5.54
N SER A 150 1.18 4.90 4.23
CA SER A 150 2.12 4.20 3.35
C SER A 150 3.58 4.51 3.73
N PHE A 151 3.88 5.76 4.07
CA PHE A 151 5.20 6.18 4.52
C PHE A 151 5.60 5.53 5.84
N LEU A 152 4.73 5.53 6.86
CA LEU A 152 4.99 4.88 8.15
C LEU A 152 5.18 3.37 7.99
N THR A 153 4.33 2.72 7.21
CA THR A 153 4.46 1.29 6.89
C THR A 153 5.78 1.01 6.20
N SER A 154 6.16 1.84 5.23
CA SER A 154 7.43 1.74 4.50
C SER A 154 8.65 1.90 5.41
N LEU A 155 8.59 2.84 6.36
CA LEU A 155 9.66 3.05 7.34
C LEU A 155 9.85 1.80 8.21
N ILE A 156 8.77 1.19 8.68
CA ILE A 156 8.80 -0.03 9.48
C ILE A 156 9.32 -1.20 8.64
N LEU A 157 8.82 -1.40 7.42
CA LEU A 157 9.20 -2.50 6.53
C LEU A 157 10.61 -2.35 5.97
N SER A 158 11.13 -1.14 5.84
CA SER A 158 12.49 -0.91 5.32
C SER A 158 13.56 -1.58 6.20
N LEU A 159 13.35 -1.70 7.50
CA LEU A 159 14.29 -2.34 8.42
C LEU A 159 14.45 -3.86 8.15
N PRO A 160 13.38 -4.69 8.18
CA PRO A 160 13.53 -6.12 7.91
C PRO A 160 13.95 -6.41 6.46
N VAL A 161 13.50 -5.61 5.49
CA VAL A 161 13.94 -5.73 4.09
C VAL A 161 15.44 -5.43 3.96
N ALA A 162 15.93 -4.38 4.62
CA ALA A 162 17.34 -4.03 4.64
C ALA A 162 18.20 -5.10 5.34
N ALA A 163 17.72 -5.64 6.46
CA ALA A 163 18.39 -6.72 7.16
C ALA A 163 18.51 -7.96 6.27
N THR A 164 17.43 -8.37 5.61
CA THR A 164 17.44 -9.50 4.68
C THR A 164 18.40 -9.26 3.52
N ALA A 165 18.38 -8.09 2.92
CA ALA A 165 19.29 -7.72 1.83
C ALA A 165 20.76 -7.69 2.30
N TYR A 166 21.03 -7.19 3.50
CA TYR A 166 22.37 -7.12 4.07
C TYR A 166 22.96 -8.51 4.34
N PHE A 167 22.18 -9.41 4.95
CA PHE A 167 22.63 -10.78 5.25
C PHE A 167 22.59 -11.72 4.05
N TYR A 168 22.00 -11.31 2.93
CA TYR A 168 21.98 -12.12 1.72
C TYR A 168 23.38 -12.36 1.20
N LYS A 169 23.78 -13.65 1.16
CA LYS A 169 25.03 -14.11 0.54
C LYS A 169 24.65 -14.74 -0.81
N PRO A 170 25.09 -14.17 -1.95
CA PRO A 170 24.88 -14.84 -3.22
C PRO A 170 25.62 -16.20 -3.17
N ALA A 171 24.94 -17.27 -3.59
CA ALA A 171 25.65 -18.51 -3.88
C ALA A 171 26.75 -18.14 -4.88
N THR A 172 28.00 -18.40 -4.48
CA THR A 172 29.21 -18.01 -5.23
C THR A 172 28.99 -18.19 -6.72
N LEU A 173 29.11 -17.08 -7.46
CA LEU A 173 29.25 -17.13 -8.90
C LEU A 173 30.50 -18.01 -9.19
N LYS A 174 30.26 -19.30 -9.53
CA LYS A 174 31.25 -20.13 -10.17
C LYS A 174 31.37 -19.70 -11.62
#